data_19cfae1fa644728d3dc97c74ecce7ec9
#
_entry.id   19cfae1fa644728d3dc97c74ecce7ec9
#
_cell.length_a   1.000
_cell.length_b   1.000
_cell.length_c   1.000
_cell.angle_alpha   90.00
_cell.angle_beta   90.00
_cell.angle_gamma   90.00
#
_symmetry.space_group_name_H-M   'P 1'
#
loop_
_entity.id
_entity.type
_entity.pdbx_description
1 polymer ?
#
loop_
_entity_poly.entity_id
_entity_poly.type
_entity_poly.pdbx_seq_one_letter_code
_entity_poly.pdbx_strand_id
1 'polypeptide(L)'
;IDQLKNYPPEKTVLITTGSQGESMAALSRMAADIHKKVTIMPGDTVILSSNPIPGNEKSVSRVINELSEKGANVIFQDAHVSGHACQEELKLIYSLVKPSMQYRYMVSTVTERRMRTWQNLLEFQKRMSSCFIPEMYWKSVNKRQKS
;
A
#
# COMPACT_ATOMS: atom_id res chain seq x y z
N ILE A 1 -14.15 -22.13 2.82
CA ILE A 1 -13.07 -22.92 2.20
C ILE A 1 -13.44 -24.41 2.14
N ASP A 2 -14.08 -25.00 3.15
CA ASP A 2 -14.43 -26.45 3.16
C ASP A 2 -15.34 -26.88 2.01
N GLN A 3 -16.13 -25.96 1.46
CA GLN A 3 -17.01 -26.22 0.33
C GLN A 3 -16.35 -26.05 -1.04
N LEU A 4 -15.08 -25.61 -1.11
CA LEU A 4 -14.37 -25.39 -2.40
C LEU A 4 -14.37 -26.65 -3.28
N LYS A 5 -14.26 -27.83 -2.66
CA LYS A 5 -14.27 -29.11 -3.39
C LYS A 5 -15.55 -29.40 -4.16
N ASN A 6 -16.63 -28.67 -3.87
CA ASN A 6 -17.93 -28.84 -4.51
C ASN A 6 -18.09 -27.98 -5.79
N TYR A 7 -17.10 -27.11 -6.07
CA TYR A 7 -17.14 -26.21 -7.22
C TYR A 7 -16.00 -26.55 -8.17
N PRO A 8 -16.25 -26.49 -9.49
CA PRO A 8 -15.21 -26.71 -10.47
C PRO A 8 -14.18 -25.55 -10.39
N PRO A 9 -12.86 -25.87 -10.52
CA PRO A 9 -11.79 -24.88 -10.38
C PRO A 9 -11.97 -23.66 -11.29
N GLU A 10 -12.39 -23.87 -12.54
CA GLU A 10 -12.59 -22.82 -13.54
C GLU A 10 -13.72 -21.83 -13.20
N LYS A 11 -14.57 -22.15 -12.24
CA LYS A 11 -15.63 -21.28 -11.70
C LYS A 11 -15.36 -20.75 -10.32
N THR A 12 -14.15 -20.95 -9.82
CA THR A 12 -13.77 -20.59 -8.45
C THR A 12 -12.81 -19.41 -8.43
N VAL A 13 -13.15 -18.37 -7.69
CA VAL A 13 -12.26 -17.24 -7.42
C VAL A 13 -12.02 -17.14 -5.91
N LEU A 14 -10.76 -17.03 -5.52
CA LEU A 14 -10.35 -16.85 -4.13
C LEU A 14 -9.80 -15.44 -3.92
N ILE A 15 -10.35 -14.72 -2.94
CA ILE A 15 -9.78 -13.47 -2.46
C ILE A 15 -9.00 -13.77 -1.18
N THR A 16 -7.72 -13.44 -1.16
CA THR A 16 -6.82 -13.82 -0.08
C THR A 16 -5.89 -12.69 0.34
N THR A 17 -5.23 -12.87 1.48
CA THR A 17 -4.16 -11.99 1.98
C THR A 17 -2.79 -12.47 1.51
N GLY A 18 -1.75 -11.59 1.58
CA GLY A 18 -0.37 -11.97 1.30
C GLY A 18 0.27 -11.22 0.13
N SER A 19 -0.35 -10.13 -0.31
CA SER A 19 0.16 -9.32 -1.41
C SER A 19 1.50 -8.62 -1.10
N GLN A 20 1.94 -8.59 0.15
CA GLN A 20 3.22 -8.05 0.59
C GLN A 20 4.26 -9.14 0.91
N GLY A 21 3.96 -10.40 0.61
CA GLY A 21 4.87 -11.52 0.82
C GLY A 21 5.06 -11.92 2.29
N GLU A 22 4.11 -11.57 3.15
CA GLU A 22 4.13 -11.93 4.58
C GLU A 22 4.08 -13.46 4.73
N SER A 23 5.01 -14.02 5.48
CA SER A 23 5.19 -15.49 5.58
C SER A 23 3.97 -16.22 6.14
N MET A 24 3.21 -15.58 7.02
CA MET A 24 2.01 -16.16 7.64
C MET A 24 0.73 -15.93 6.82
N ALA A 25 0.78 -15.12 5.78
CA ALA A 25 -0.37 -14.85 4.93
C ALA A 25 -0.79 -16.07 4.11
N ALA A 26 -2.05 -16.11 3.70
CA ALA A 26 -2.59 -17.27 3.02
C ALA A 26 -1.89 -17.52 1.67
N LEU A 27 -1.65 -16.48 0.86
CA LEU A 27 -0.98 -16.61 -0.43
C LEU A 27 0.45 -17.18 -0.28
N SER A 28 1.25 -16.67 0.67
CA SER A 28 2.60 -17.17 0.92
C SER A 28 2.61 -18.64 1.34
N ARG A 29 1.62 -19.06 2.13
CA ARG A 29 1.47 -20.47 2.51
C ARG A 29 1.01 -21.36 1.36
N MET A 30 0.19 -20.83 0.45
CA MET A 30 -0.19 -21.54 -0.78
C MET A 30 1.00 -21.69 -1.72
N ALA A 31 1.78 -20.63 -1.88
CA ALA A 31 3.01 -20.64 -2.69
C ALA A 31 4.03 -21.66 -2.16
N ALA A 32 4.18 -21.76 -0.84
CA ALA A 32 5.10 -22.71 -0.17
C ALA A 32 4.52 -24.11 0.06
N ASP A 33 3.33 -24.47 -0.44
CA ASP A 33 2.63 -25.76 -0.22
C ASP A 33 2.31 -26.10 1.25
N ILE A 34 2.29 -25.13 2.14
CA ILE A 34 1.97 -25.35 3.55
C ILE A 34 0.53 -24.93 3.91
N HIS A 35 -0.25 -24.51 2.94
CA HIS A 35 -1.66 -24.18 3.17
C HIS A 35 -2.52 -25.44 3.18
N LYS A 36 -3.24 -25.68 4.31
CA LYS A 36 -3.93 -26.96 4.57
C LYS A 36 -5.08 -27.31 3.64
N LYS A 37 -5.68 -26.32 2.96
CA LYS A 37 -6.97 -26.49 2.25
C LYS A 37 -6.93 -26.09 0.79
N VAL A 38 -5.92 -25.37 0.37
CA VAL A 38 -5.79 -24.86 -1.00
C VAL A 38 -4.38 -25.12 -1.48
N THR A 39 -4.27 -25.72 -2.66
CA THR A 39 -3.01 -25.98 -3.37
C THR A 39 -3.10 -25.23 -4.71
N ILE A 40 -2.04 -24.56 -5.07
CA ILE A 40 -1.91 -23.92 -6.39
C ILE A 40 -1.55 -24.98 -7.41
N MET A 41 -2.29 -25.03 -8.49
CA MET A 41 -2.10 -25.99 -9.59
C MET A 41 -1.51 -25.29 -10.82
N PRO A 42 -0.77 -26.02 -11.69
CA PRO A 42 -0.35 -25.50 -12.97
C PRO A 42 -1.55 -24.97 -13.78
N GLY A 43 -1.42 -23.75 -14.31
CA GLY A 43 -2.47 -23.08 -15.07
C GLY A 43 -3.40 -22.19 -14.22
N ASP A 44 -3.32 -22.24 -12.90
CA ASP A 44 -4.03 -21.28 -12.06
C ASP A 44 -3.55 -19.85 -12.31
N THR A 45 -4.45 -18.88 -12.25
CA THR A 45 -4.09 -17.47 -12.41
C THR A 45 -4.10 -16.77 -11.04
N VAL A 46 -2.99 -16.15 -10.68
CA VAL A 46 -2.82 -15.39 -9.44
C VAL A 46 -2.61 -13.92 -9.77
N ILE A 47 -3.49 -13.05 -9.27
CA ILE A 47 -3.42 -11.60 -9.48
C ILE A 47 -3.02 -10.93 -8.17
N LEU A 48 -1.84 -10.28 -8.15
CA LEU A 48 -1.41 -9.42 -7.05
C LEU A 48 -1.85 -7.98 -7.35
N SER A 49 -2.98 -7.56 -6.80
CA SER A 49 -3.53 -6.22 -6.98
C SER A 49 -3.00 -5.23 -5.95
N SER A 50 -1.68 -5.18 -5.79
CA SER A 50 -1.00 -4.21 -4.92
C SER A 50 0.46 -4.04 -5.34
N ASN A 51 1.01 -2.85 -5.14
CA ASN A 51 2.44 -2.62 -5.28
C ASN A 51 3.17 -3.00 -3.97
N PRO A 52 4.39 -3.55 -4.03
CA PRO A 52 5.20 -3.79 -2.85
C PRO A 52 5.45 -2.48 -2.08
N ILE A 53 5.29 -2.51 -0.78
CA ILE A 53 5.73 -1.44 0.10
C ILE A 53 7.27 -1.46 0.12
N PRO A 54 7.95 -0.29 0.12
CA PRO A 54 9.40 -0.24 0.21
C PRO A 54 9.96 -1.11 1.35
N GLY A 55 10.85 -2.04 1.00
CA GLY A 55 11.40 -3.05 1.91
C GLY A 55 10.78 -4.44 1.79
N ASN A 56 9.62 -4.60 1.16
CA ASN A 56 8.96 -5.89 0.96
C ASN A 56 9.25 -6.53 -0.41
N GLU A 57 10.04 -5.88 -1.28
CA GLU A 57 10.27 -6.30 -2.65
C GLU A 57 10.82 -7.74 -2.73
N LYS A 58 11.75 -8.10 -1.85
CA LYS A 58 12.31 -9.45 -1.79
C LYS A 58 11.28 -10.50 -1.41
N SER A 59 10.43 -10.18 -0.44
CA SER A 59 9.38 -11.09 0.03
C SER A 59 8.32 -11.32 -1.04
N VAL A 60 7.91 -10.26 -1.74
CA VAL A 60 6.96 -10.35 -2.85
C VAL A 60 7.56 -11.11 -4.02
N SER A 61 8.81 -10.80 -4.42
CA SER A 61 9.51 -11.52 -5.50
C SER A 61 9.65 -13.01 -5.20
N ARG A 62 9.92 -13.38 -3.95
CA ARG A 62 9.96 -14.79 -3.54
C ARG A 62 8.63 -15.49 -3.80
N VAL A 63 7.52 -14.90 -3.35
CA VAL A 63 6.17 -15.48 -3.55
C VAL A 63 5.84 -15.61 -5.03
N ILE A 64 6.18 -14.59 -5.85
CA ILE A 64 5.98 -14.63 -7.30
C ILE A 64 6.76 -15.80 -7.92
N ASN A 65 8.03 -15.99 -7.54
CA ASN A 65 8.87 -17.07 -8.04
C ASN A 65 8.31 -18.45 -7.63
N GLU A 66 7.96 -18.64 -6.36
CA GLU A 66 7.36 -19.89 -5.86
C GLU A 66 6.06 -20.24 -6.61
N LEU A 67 5.21 -19.24 -6.91
CA LEU A 67 3.99 -19.44 -7.70
C LEU A 67 4.30 -19.79 -9.15
N SER A 68 5.28 -19.11 -9.76
CA SER A 68 5.69 -19.35 -11.14
C SER A 68 6.33 -20.73 -11.31
N GLU A 69 7.14 -21.20 -10.35
CA GLU A 69 7.72 -22.54 -10.32
C GLU A 69 6.64 -23.64 -10.29
N LYS A 70 5.47 -23.34 -9.72
CA LYS A 70 4.31 -24.25 -9.74
C LYS A 70 3.54 -24.21 -11.07
N GLY A 71 3.95 -23.39 -12.03
CA GLY A 71 3.24 -23.23 -13.30
C GLY A 71 2.00 -22.34 -13.23
N ALA A 72 1.85 -21.54 -12.18
CA ALA A 72 0.80 -20.56 -12.10
C ALA A 72 1.10 -19.36 -13.02
N ASN A 73 0.05 -18.78 -13.58
CA ASN A 73 0.13 -17.53 -14.33
C ASN A 73 0.02 -16.35 -13.35
N VAL A 74 1.13 -15.65 -13.10
CA VAL A 74 1.18 -14.58 -12.11
C VAL A 74 1.09 -13.21 -12.78
N ILE A 75 0.05 -12.46 -12.45
CA ILE A 75 -0.18 -11.08 -12.94
C ILE A 75 0.06 -10.14 -11.75
N PHE A 76 1.10 -9.31 -11.84
CA PHE A 76 1.45 -8.38 -10.77
C PHE A 76 1.80 -6.96 -11.25
N GLN A 77 2.10 -6.79 -12.54
CA GLN A 77 2.34 -5.48 -13.13
C GLN A 77 1.01 -4.88 -13.61
N ASP A 78 0.86 -3.57 -13.41
CA ASP A 78 -0.31 -2.79 -13.83
C ASP A 78 -1.68 -3.30 -13.32
N ALA A 79 -1.68 -4.21 -12.33
CA ALA A 79 -2.90 -4.75 -11.73
C ALA A 79 -3.46 -3.87 -10.60
N HIS A 80 -2.70 -2.86 -10.17
CA HIS A 80 -3.09 -1.97 -9.07
C HIS A 80 -3.28 -0.54 -9.54
N VAL A 81 -4.49 -0.02 -9.34
CA VAL A 81 -4.78 1.41 -9.47
C VAL A 81 -4.82 2.03 -8.08
N SER A 82 -3.95 3.02 -7.84
CA SER A 82 -3.93 3.72 -6.55
C SER A 82 -5.23 4.47 -6.30
N GLY A 83 -5.81 4.31 -5.12
CA GLY A 83 -6.93 5.12 -4.64
C GLY A 83 -6.49 6.44 -3.99
N HIS A 84 -5.17 6.71 -3.93
CA HIS A 84 -4.66 7.97 -3.40
C HIS A 84 -4.84 9.10 -4.41
N ALA A 85 -5.22 10.27 -3.92
CA ALA A 85 -5.36 11.45 -4.74
C ALA A 85 -4.03 11.86 -5.39
N CYS A 86 -4.07 12.22 -6.67
CA CYS A 86 -2.91 12.76 -7.37
C CYS A 86 -2.67 14.24 -6.98
N GLN A 87 -1.56 14.79 -7.46
CA GLN A 87 -1.16 16.16 -7.14
C GLN A 87 -2.23 17.20 -7.45
N GLU A 88 -2.85 17.11 -8.62
CA GLU A 88 -3.83 18.08 -9.08
C GLU A 88 -5.16 17.96 -8.32
N GLU A 89 -5.56 16.75 -7.97
CA GLU A 89 -6.73 16.50 -7.12
C GLU A 89 -6.52 17.07 -5.72
N LEU A 90 -5.34 16.94 -5.14
CA LEU A 90 -5.01 17.53 -3.85
C LEU A 90 -5.06 19.06 -3.93
N LYS A 91 -4.49 19.69 -4.97
CA LYS A 91 -4.57 21.14 -5.17
C LYS A 91 -6.02 21.60 -5.28
N LEU A 92 -6.85 20.88 -6.03
CA LEU A 92 -8.27 21.21 -6.18
C LEU A 92 -8.98 21.18 -4.82
N ILE A 93 -8.81 20.10 -4.05
CA ILE A 93 -9.40 19.96 -2.71
C ILE A 93 -8.95 21.10 -1.78
N TYR A 94 -7.66 21.40 -1.77
CA TYR A 94 -7.15 22.51 -0.96
C TYR A 94 -7.73 23.87 -1.37
N SER A 95 -7.89 24.12 -2.66
CA SER A 95 -8.47 25.37 -3.15
C SER A 95 -9.94 25.54 -2.78
N LEU A 96 -10.68 24.43 -2.73
CA LEU A 96 -12.10 24.44 -2.38
C LEU A 96 -12.32 24.51 -0.86
N VAL A 97 -11.64 23.69 -0.10
CA VAL A 97 -11.83 23.56 1.37
C VAL A 97 -11.17 24.70 2.12
N LYS A 98 -10.03 25.23 1.64
CA LYS A 98 -9.21 26.26 2.29
C LYS A 98 -9.00 25.96 3.79
N PRO A 99 -8.46 24.79 4.16
CA PRO A 99 -8.38 24.35 5.54
C PRO A 99 -7.46 25.25 6.36
N SER A 100 -7.84 25.56 7.59
CA SER A 100 -7.03 26.34 8.51
C SER A 100 -5.83 25.58 9.04
N MET A 101 -5.93 24.27 9.14
CA MET A 101 -4.85 23.37 9.56
C MET A 101 -4.90 22.09 8.72
N GLN A 102 -3.74 21.45 8.52
CA GLN A 102 -3.66 20.16 7.87
C GLN A 102 -2.68 19.25 8.60
N TYR A 103 -3.03 17.97 8.66
CA TYR A 103 -2.16 16.93 9.16
C TYR A 103 -1.74 16.02 8.03
N ARG A 104 -0.48 15.57 8.05
CA ARG A 104 0.05 14.58 7.15
C ARG A 104 0.53 13.39 7.95
N TYR A 105 0.17 12.23 7.46
CA TYR A 105 0.56 10.98 8.05
C TYR A 105 1.29 10.13 7.00
N MET A 106 2.37 9.49 7.40
CA MET A 106 3.17 8.59 6.54
C MET A 106 3.70 9.24 5.24
N VAL A 107 4.24 10.45 5.32
CA VAL A 107 4.84 11.12 4.17
C VAL A 107 6.35 11.28 4.31
N SER A 108 7.07 11.21 3.19
CA SER A 108 8.50 11.49 3.14
C SER A 108 8.77 13.01 3.18
N THR A 109 9.99 13.40 3.59
CA THR A 109 10.44 14.79 3.58
C THR A 109 10.32 15.46 2.20
N VAL A 110 10.53 14.68 1.12
CA VAL A 110 10.39 15.18 -0.26
C VAL A 110 8.95 15.54 -0.58
N THR A 111 8.01 14.67 -0.23
CA THR A 111 6.57 14.90 -0.42
C THR A 111 6.11 16.11 0.40
N GLU A 112 6.62 16.25 1.61
CA GLU A 112 6.34 17.39 2.47
C GLU A 112 6.78 18.71 1.85
N ARG A 113 8.02 18.80 1.32
CA ARG A 113 8.52 20.00 0.65
C ARG A 113 7.64 20.39 -0.53
N ARG A 114 7.27 19.43 -1.37
CA ARG A 114 6.37 19.69 -2.52
C ARG A 114 5.03 20.26 -2.07
N MET A 115 4.41 19.68 -1.06
CA MET A 115 3.12 20.15 -0.57
C MET A 115 3.20 21.54 0.06
N ARG A 116 4.29 21.89 0.77
CA ARG A 116 4.52 23.28 1.26
C ARG A 116 4.61 24.28 0.12
N THR A 117 5.29 23.91 -0.96
CA THR A 117 5.39 24.75 -2.16
C THR A 117 4.01 25.02 -2.77
N TRP A 118 3.15 23.99 -2.84
CA TRP A 118 1.78 24.15 -3.36
C TRP A 118 0.90 25.01 -2.47
N GLN A 119 1.06 24.91 -1.16
CA GLN A 119 0.35 25.78 -0.21
C GLN A 119 0.71 27.26 -0.44
N ASN A 120 1.99 27.55 -0.65
CA ASN A 120 2.43 28.91 -0.99
C ASN A 120 1.88 29.40 -2.32
N LEU A 121 1.85 28.53 -3.34
CA LEU A 121 1.30 28.83 -4.67
C LEU A 121 -0.22 29.06 -4.67
N LEU A 122 -0.95 28.41 -3.75
CA LEU A 122 -2.39 28.56 -3.62
C LEU A 122 -2.80 29.70 -2.66
N GLU A 123 -1.86 30.57 -2.29
CA GLU A 123 -2.10 31.72 -1.38
C GLU A 123 -2.73 31.30 -0.03
N PHE A 124 -2.47 30.10 0.44
CA PHE A 124 -2.83 29.72 1.81
C PHE A 124 -2.07 30.63 2.77
N GLN A 125 -2.79 31.51 3.42
CA GLN A 125 -2.30 32.58 4.27
C GLN A 125 -1.11 32.17 5.15
N LYS A 126 -0.07 33.01 5.17
CA LYS A 126 1.19 32.89 5.95
C LYS A 126 1.02 32.56 7.44
N ARG A 127 -0.20 32.55 7.95
CA ARG A 127 -0.53 32.30 9.37
C ARG A 127 -0.64 30.81 9.73
N MET A 128 -0.63 29.90 8.79
CA MET A 128 -1.12 28.54 9.05
C MET A 128 -0.26 27.42 8.47
N SER A 129 1.03 27.64 8.34
CA SER A 129 1.99 26.59 7.94
C SER A 129 2.49 25.74 9.10
N SER A 130 1.65 25.37 10.02
CA SER A 130 1.99 24.29 10.94
C SER A 130 1.63 22.96 10.31
N CYS A 131 2.44 22.53 9.32
CA CYS A 131 2.44 21.14 8.91
C CYS A 131 3.00 20.31 10.06
N PHE A 132 2.13 19.67 10.79
CA PHE A 132 2.53 18.72 11.80
C PHE A 132 2.96 17.42 11.12
N ILE A 133 4.28 17.14 11.16
CA ILE A 133 4.78 15.78 11.00
C ILE A 133 4.90 15.20 12.40
N PRO A 134 4.47 13.97 12.65
CA PRO A 134 4.63 13.34 13.96
C PRO A 134 6.06 13.41 14.52
N GLU A 135 7.08 13.29 13.68
CA GLU A 135 8.49 13.43 14.09
C GLU A 135 8.87 14.86 14.52
N MET A 136 8.34 15.89 13.86
CA MET A 136 8.60 17.28 14.30
C MET A 136 7.85 17.60 15.59
N TYR A 137 6.67 17.03 15.80
CA TYR A 137 5.96 17.13 17.06
C TYR A 137 6.79 16.54 18.22
N TRP A 138 7.34 15.34 18.03
CA TRP A 138 8.22 14.73 19.03
C TRP A 138 9.46 15.57 19.34
N LYS A 139 10.11 16.15 18.35
CA LYS A 139 11.27 17.02 18.55
C LYS A 139 10.92 18.33 19.27
N SER A 140 9.77 18.92 18.99
CA SER A 140 9.33 20.17 19.62
C SER A 140 8.84 19.94 21.06
N VAL A 141 8.17 18.85 21.35
CA VAL A 141 7.72 18.47 22.70
C VAL A 141 8.91 18.14 23.59
N ASN A 142 9.89 17.36 23.10
CA ASN A 142 11.09 17.02 23.86
C ASN A 142 12.01 18.23 24.13
N LYS A 143 12.00 19.25 23.27
CA LYS A 143 12.72 20.50 23.57
C LYS A 143 12.07 21.30 24.70
N ARG A 144 10.76 21.27 24.83
CA ARG A 144 10.03 21.96 25.94
C ARG A 144 10.11 21.24 27.28
N GLN A 145 10.39 19.93 27.27
CA GLN A 145 10.59 19.17 28.53
C GLN A 145 12.03 19.26 29.08
N LYS A 146 12.98 19.82 28.30
CA LYS A 146 14.38 20.00 28.71
C LYS A 146 14.75 21.44 29.03
N SER A 147 13.82 22.36 28.98
CA SER A 147 13.93 23.74 29.49
C SER A 147 13.07 23.91 30.73
#